data_7d9e433fbd9511ee42ef8602e1ffff51
#
_entry.id   7d9e433fbd9511ee42ef8602e1ffff51
#
_cell.length_a   1.000
_cell.length_b   1.000
_cell.length_c   1.000
_cell.angle_alpha   90.00
_cell.angle_beta   90.00
_cell.angle_gamma   90.00
#
_symmetry.space_group_name_H-M   'P 1'
#
loop_
_entity.id
_entity.type
_entity.pdbx_description
1 polymer ?
#
loop_
_entity_poly.entity_id
_entity_poly.type
_entity_poly.pdbx_seq_one_letter_code
_entity_poly.pdbx_strand_id
1 'polypeptide(L)'
;MTKLLEVEGLARNFGGLKAVSDLTFGVTEGEIFGIIGPNGAGKSTAVNLISGVTRPSAGRIRFAGSDVTGQPPHVLARKGLTRTFQSTTVYRNQTVRENCRRGAYLSLYPGFLPALFTTARAKAMRAACEDRVSEILEWLDLARVAELAASSLPYGAQKTLGMAISLMAWPRLLMLDEPVAGLSAAEADHVRDTIRRVRDRGISLVVIDHNMRFMANLCERILVVHHGQELAHGTPQEVLTHPAVIEAYLGRKYVRA
;
A
#
# COMPACT_ATOMS: atom_id res chain seq x y z
N MET A 1 -6.04 17.97 -11.89
CA MET A 1 -5.31 17.20 -10.89
C MET A 1 -4.29 16.32 -11.59
N THR A 2 -3.05 16.26 -11.10
CA THR A 2 -1.96 15.53 -11.78
C THR A 2 -2.05 14.04 -11.43
N LYS A 3 -2.04 13.16 -12.44
CA LYS A 3 -1.99 11.72 -12.21
C LYS A 3 -0.60 11.33 -11.70
N LEU A 4 -0.55 10.68 -10.53
CA LEU A 4 0.67 10.19 -9.92
C LEU A 4 1.04 8.78 -10.41
N LEU A 5 0.03 7.90 -10.53
CA LEU A 5 0.14 6.57 -11.09
C LEU A 5 -0.80 6.42 -12.27
N GLU A 6 -0.31 5.88 -13.39
CA GLU A 6 -1.11 5.53 -14.56
C GLU A 6 -0.82 4.08 -14.93
N VAL A 7 -1.89 3.32 -15.10
CA VAL A 7 -1.87 1.90 -15.49
C VAL A 7 -2.69 1.79 -16.77
N GLU A 8 -2.09 1.30 -17.85
CA GLU A 8 -2.69 1.22 -19.18
C GLU A 8 -2.60 -0.19 -19.73
N GLY A 9 -3.72 -0.84 -19.98
CA GLY A 9 -3.79 -2.16 -20.63
C GLY A 9 -3.03 -3.25 -19.89
N LEU A 10 -2.91 -3.17 -18.56
CA LEU A 10 -2.08 -4.06 -17.77
C LEU A 10 -2.60 -5.48 -17.82
N ALA A 11 -1.72 -6.42 -18.20
CA ALA A 11 -2.07 -7.84 -18.29
C ALA A 11 -0.99 -8.75 -17.72
N ARG A 12 -1.42 -9.91 -17.21
CA ARG A 12 -0.55 -10.99 -16.75
C ARG A 12 -1.17 -12.35 -17.00
N ASN A 13 -0.43 -13.19 -17.70
CA ASN A 13 -0.77 -14.59 -17.94
C ASN A 13 0.20 -15.50 -17.18
N PHE A 14 -0.33 -16.55 -16.55
CA PHE A 14 0.44 -17.64 -15.95
C PHE A 14 0.07 -18.93 -16.70
N GLY A 15 0.89 -19.34 -17.64
CA GLY A 15 0.51 -20.41 -18.56
C GLY A 15 -0.79 -20.07 -19.31
N GLY A 16 -1.81 -20.89 -19.19
CA GLY A 16 -3.14 -20.68 -19.79
C GLY A 16 -4.07 -19.77 -18.99
N LEU A 17 -3.72 -19.39 -17.75
CA LEU A 17 -4.57 -18.58 -16.87
C LEU A 17 -4.28 -17.09 -17.09
N LYS A 18 -5.28 -16.32 -17.51
CA LYS A 18 -5.25 -14.86 -17.55
C LYS A 18 -5.62 -14.30 -16.17
N ALA A 19 -4.61 -13.99 -15.35
CA ALA A 19 -4.83 -13.51 -13.99
C ALA A 19 -5.19 -12.02 -13.92
N VAL A 20 -4.69 -11.21 -14.87
CA VAL A 20 -5.08 -9.82 -15.11
C VAL A 20 -5.14 -9.61 -16.62
N SER A 21 -6.16 -8.90 -17.08
CA SER A 21 -6.45 -8.71 -18.50
C SER A 21 -6.96 -7.30 -18.75
N ASP A 22 -6.19 -6.50 -19.47
CA ASP A 22 -6.55 -5.14 -19.92
C ASP A 22 -7.00 -4.18 -18.77
N LEU A 23 -6.28 -4.19 -17.64
CA LEU A 23 -6.62 -3.33 -16.51
C LEU A 23 -6.05 -1.92 -16.75
N THR A 24 -6.95 -0.91 -16.77
CA THR A 24 -6.60 0.49 -17.03
C THR A 24 -7.20 1.40 -15.96
N PHE A 25 -6.36 2.16 -15.24
CA PHE A 25 -6.80 3.15 -14.25
C PHE A 25 -5.68 4.14 -13.92
N GLY A 26 -6.04 5.20 -13.18
CA GLY A 26 -5.08 6.18 -12.70
C GLY A 26 -5.36 6.59 -11.26
N VAL A 27 -4.29 6.91 -10.52
CA VAL A 27 -4.35 7.46 -9.16
C VAL A 27 -3.84 8.89 -9.19
N THR A 28 -4.59 9.79 -8.57
CA THR A 28 -4.27 11.21 -8.47
C THR A 28 -3.36 11.47 -7.26
N GLU A 29 -2.55 12.51 -7.33
CA GLU A 29 -1.72 12.91 -6.19
C GLU A 29 -2.59 13.37 -5.01
N GLY A 30 -2.29 12.88 -3.79
CA GLY A 30 -3.05 13.15 -2.56
C GLY A 30 -4.33 12.33 -2.41
N GLU A 31 -4.61 11.38 -3.30
CA GLU A 31 -5.82 10.54 -3.29
C GLU A 31 -5.63 9.28 -2.44
N ILE A 32 -6.72 8.82 -1.80
CA ILE A 32 -6.87 7.45 -1.31
C ILE A 32 -7.70 6.66 -2.32
N PHE A 33 -7.04 5.85 -3.13
CA PHE A 33 -7.64 5.04 -4.18
C PHE A 33 -7.83 3.59 -3.71
N GLY A 34 -9.02 3.04 -3.90
CA GLY A 34 -9.37 1.68 -3.49
C GLY A 34 -9.30 0.68 -4.64
N ILE A 35 -8.81 -0.53 -4.37
CA ILE A 35 -8.96 -1.69 -5.27
C ILE A 35 -9.68 -2.79 -4.52
N ILE A 36 -10.87 -3.15 -4.97
CA ILE A 36 -11.69 -4.21 -4.35
C ILE A 36 -12.03 -5.30 -5.37
N GLY A 37 -12.61 -6.38 -4.90
CA GLY A 37 -13.08 -7.50 -5.74
C GLY A 37 -13.15 -8.79 -4.94
N PRO A 38 -13.87 -9.82 -5.41
CA PRO A 38 -13.93 -11.13 -4.78
C PRO A 38 -12.55 -11.79 -4.64
N ASN A 39 -12.47 -12.85 -3.84
CA ASN A 39 -11.27 -13.68 -3.77
C ASN A 39 -10.98 -14.30 -5.14
N GLY A 40 -9.71 -14.30 -5.55
CA GLY A 40 -9.33 -14.78 -6.88
C GLY A 40 -9.58 -13.80 -8.04
N ALA A 41 -10.11 -12.59 -7.78
CA ALA A 41 -10.40 -11.61 -8.83
C ALA A 41 -9.17 -11.05 -9.57
N GLY A 42 -7.95 -11.30 -9.08
CA GLY A 42 -6.72 -10.76 -9.69
C GLY A 42 -6.10 -9.56 -8.96
N LYS A 43 -6.69 -9.10 -7.84
CA LYS A 43 -6.20 -7.94 -7.07
C LYS A 43 -4.73 -8.05 -6.68
N SER A 44 -4.34 -9.13 -6.01
CA SER A 44 -2.95 -9.34 -5.57
C SER A 44 -1.99 -9.44 -6.76
N THR A 45 -2.44 -9.99 -7.89
CA THR A 45 -1.65 -9.98 -9.13
C THR A 45 -1.45 -8.57 -9.66
N ALA A 46 -2.51 -7.75 -9.75
CA ALA A 46 -2.41 -6.35 -10.17
C ALA A 46 -1.44 -5.56 -9.27
N VAL A 47 -1.55 -5.72 -7.95
CA VAL A 47 -0.64 -5.10 -6.98
C VAL A 47 0.81 -5.57 -7.17
N ASN A 48 1.04 -6.87 -7.41
CA ASN A 48 2.37 -7.41 -7.67
C ASN A 48 2.99 -6.84 -8.96
N LEU A 49 2.17 -6.61 -9.98
CA LEU A 49 2.61 -5.98 -11.23
C LEU A 49 3.02 -4.53 -11.00
N ILE A 50 2.19 -3.74 -10.31
CA ILE A 50 2.42 -2.32 -10.06
C ILE A 50 3.62 -2.11 -9.13
N SER A 51 3.76 -2.96 -8.10
CA SER A 51 4.89 -2.90 -7.15
C SER A 51 6.17 -3.56 -7.64
N GLY A 52 6.20 -4.07 -8.90
CA GLY A 52 7.39 -4.62 -9.52
C GLY A 52 7.82 -6.01 -9.01
N VAL A 53 6.99 -6.67 -8.19
CA VAL A 53 7.22 -8.05 -7.72
C VAL A 53 7.10 -9.05 -8.87
N THR A 54 6.19 -8.77 -9.80
CA THR A 54 5.98 -9.58 -11.01
C THR A 54 6.03 -8.68 -12.24
N ARG A 55 6.63 -9.14 -13.34
CA ARG A 55 6.65 -8.41 -14.61
C ARG A 55 5.32 -8.57 -15.34
N PRO A 56 4.74 -7.52 -15.93
CA PRO A 56 3.57 -7.64 -16.78
C PRO A 56 3.85 -8.43 -18.05
N SER A 57 2.84 -9.10 -18.60
CA SER A 57 2.88 -9.73 -19.92
C SER A 57 2.57 -8.72 -21.04
N ALA A 58 1.76 -7.69 -20.74
CA ALA A 58 1.43 -6.58 -21.61
C ALA A 58 0.99 -5.36 -20.79
N GLY A 59 0.85 -4.21 -21.43
CA GLY A 59 0.45 -2.95 -20.82
C GLY A 59 1.63 -2.12 -20.32
N ARG A 60 1.31 -0.97 -19.75
CA ARG A 60 2.29 0.03 -19.31
C ARG A 60 1.92 0.57 -17.94
N ILE A 61 2.96 0.88 -17.15
CA ILE A 61 2.83 1.53 -15.84
C ILE A 61 3.70 2.77 -15.85
N ARG A 62 3.08 3.94 -15.59
CA ARG A 62 3.82 5.19 -15.39
C ARG A 62 3.65 5.67 -13.94
N PHE A 63 4.73 6.13 -13.37
CA PHE A 63 4.74 6.72 -12.04
C PHE A 63 5.43 8.08 -12.08
N ALA A 64 4.76 9.13 -11.60
CA ALA A 64 5.22 10.51 -11.67
C ALA A 64 5.71 10.89 -13.10
N GLY A 65 4.95 10.51 -14.13
CA GLY A 65 5.25 10.77 -15.55
C GLY A 65 6.33 9.87 -16.18
N SER A 66 7.04 9.06 -15.39
CA SER A 66 8.10 8.17 -15.88
C SER A 66 7.58 6.75 -16.10
N ASP A 67 7.98 6.10 -17.20
CA ASP A 67 7.72 4.68 -17.40
C ASP A 67 8.50 3.83 -16.38
N VAL A 68 7.76 3.01 -15.64
CA VAL A 68 8.31 2.11 -14.62
C VAL A 68 7.92 0.65 -14.86
N THR A 69 7.43 0.34 -16.03
CA THR A 69 6.94 -0.99 -16.41
C THR A 69 8.00 -2.07 -16.17
N GLY A 70 7.68 -3.06 -15.35
CA GLY A 70 8.56 -4.19 -15.04
C GLY A 70 9.83 -3.84 -14.26
N GLN A 71 9.96 -2.64 -13.72
CA GLN A 71 11.06 -2.29 -12.83
C GLN A 71 10.94 -3.01 -11.49
N PRO A 72 12.06 -3.41 -10.86
CA PRO A 72 12.03 -4.14 -9.61
C PRO A 72 11.64 -3.25 -8.42
N PRO A 73 11.13 -3.83 -7.30
CA PRO A 73 10.59 -3.08 -6.16
C PRO A 73 11.56 -2.05 -5.56
N HIS A 74 12.85 -2.37 -5.47
CA HIS A 74 13.85 -1.45 -4.91
C HIS A 74 14.08 -0.20 -5.76
N VAL A 75 13.88 -0.28 -7.08
CA VAL A 75 13.94 0.87 -7.98
C VAL A 75 12.68 1.72 -7.83
N LEU A 76 11.50 1.09 -7.72
CA LEU A 76 10.24 1.78 -7.47
C LEU A 76 10.25 2.51 -6.12
N ALA A 77 10.77 1.87 -5.07
CA ALA A 77 10.91 2.50 -3.75
C ALA A 77 11.79 3.75 -3.79
N ARG A 78 12.91 3.74 -4.53
CA ARG A 78 13.75 4.93 -4.74
C ARG A 78 13.04 6.05 -5.50
N LYS A 79 12.06 5.71 -6.33
CA LYS A 79 11.23 6.69 -7.05
C LYS A 79 10.06 7.21 -6.20
N GLY A 80 9.83 6.61 -5.02
CA GLY A 80 8.77 6.99 -4.08
C GLY A 80 7.50 6.15 -4.19
N LEU A 81 7.53 4.96 -4.82
CA LEU A 81 6.43 4.00 -4.80
C LEU A 81 6.81 2.84 -3.88
N THR A 82 6.11 2.70 -2.75
CA THR A 82 6.33 1.63 -1.77
C THR A 82 5.07 0.81 -1.53
N ARG A 83 5.25 -0.38 -0.95
CA ARG A 83 4.15 -1.27 -0.60
C ARG A 83 4.39 -1.89 0.78
N THR A 84 3.32 -2.02 1.58
CA THR A 84 3.32 -2.94 2.72
C THR A 84 3.13 -4.36 2.22
N PHE A 85 3.86 -5.32 2.80
CA PHE A 85 3.67 -6.73 2.47
C PHE A 85 2.62 -7.34 3.40
N GLN A 86 1.83 -8.29 2.87
CA GLN A 86 0.75 -9.01 3.56
C GLN A 86 1.23 -9.75 4.82
N SER A 87 2.41 -10.37 4.77
CA SER A 87 3.12 -10.86 5.95
C SER A 87 3.88 -9.68 6.54
N THR A 88 3.44 -9.21 7.69
CA THR A 88 4.15 -8.18 8.46
C THR A 88 5.60 -8.59 8.61
N THR A 89 6.47 -7.94 7.83
CA THR A 89 7.93 -8.14 7.90
C THR A 89 8.44 -7.41 9.15
N VAL A 90 7.75 -7.67 10.29
CA VAL A 90 8.09 -7.11 11.58
C VAL A 90 9.06 -8.06 12.25
N TYR A 91 10.21 -7.56 12.59
CA TYR A 91 11.18 -8.29 13.39
C TYR A 91 10.71 -8.36 14.83
N ARG A 92 10.06 -9.47 15.20
CA ARG A 92 9.29 -9.65 16.42
C ARG A 92 10.09 -9.40 17.71
N ASN A 93 11.38 -9.75 17.70
CA ASN A 93 12.28 -9.62 18.86
C ASN A 93 13.00 -8.25 18.92
N GLN A 94 12.68 -7.35 17.99
CA GLN A 94 13.24 -6.00 17.99
C GLN A 94 12.18 -4.99 18.44
N THR A 95 12.63 -3.84 18.93
CA THR A 95 11.73 -2.76 19.32
C THR A 95 11.01 -2.17 18.10
N VAL A 96 9.92 -1.47 18.35
CA VAL A 96 9.19 -0.72 17.34
C VAL A 96 10.10 0.28 16.63
N ARG A 97 10.93 1.00 17.37
CA ARG A 97 11.93 1.94 16.85
C ARG A 97 12.95 1.26 15.94
N GLU A 98 13.51 0.14 16.37
CA GLU A 98 14.47 -0.62 15.56
C GLU A 98 13.87 -1.15 14.26
N ASN A 99 12.61 -1.58 14.29
CA ASN A 99 11.88 -1.98 13.09
C ASN A 99 11.75 -0.81 12.10
N CYS A 100 11.38 0.39 12.57
CA CYS A 100 11.30 1.57 11.71
C CYS A 100 12.65 1.95 11.09
N ARG A 101 13.74 1.93 11.87
CA ARG A 101 15.10 2.21 11.34
C ARG A 101 15.45 1.35 10.13
N ARG A 102 15.01 0.09 10.09
CA ARG A 102 15.25 -0.82 8.95
C ARG A 102 14.58 -0.36 7.67
N GLY A 103 13.40 0.26 7.76
CA GLY A 103 12.71 0.84 6.62
C GLY A 103 13.46 2.01 5.96
N ALA A 104 14.32 2.70 6.74
CA ALA A 104 15.13 3.81 6.24
C ALA A 104 16.33 3.39 5.37
N TYR A 105 16.67 2.10 5.32
CA TYR A 105 17.92 1.64 4.70
C TYR A 105 18.09 2.10 3.25
N LEU A 106 17.05 2.02 2.44
CA LEU A 106 17.11 2.41 1.03
C LEU A 106 17.15 3.92 0.80
N SER A 107 16.60 4.71 1.72
CA SER A 107 16.46 6.17 1.56
C SER A 107 17.57 6.96 2.23
N LEU A 108 18.07 6.49 3.38
CA LEU A 108 19.03 7.22 4.21
C LEU A 108 20.43 6.61 4.23
N TYR A 109 20.60 5.35 3.79
CA TYR A 109 21.89 4.67 3.74
C TYR A 109 22.23 4.26 2.30
N PRO A 110 22.61 5.21 1.42
CA PRO A 110 22.80 4.95 -0.01
C PRO A 110 24.05 4.11 -0.36
N GLY A 111 24.82 3.62 0.64
CA GLY A 111 26.01 2.81 0.39
C GLY A 111 26.59 2.15 1.64
N PHE A 112 27.35 1.08 1.44
CA PHE A 112 27.99 0.30 2.49
C PHE A 112 29.17 1.06 3.16
N LEU A 113 29.93 1.84 2.38
CA LEU A 113 31.13 2.54 2.85
C LEU A 113 30.86 3.60 3.94
N PRO A 114 29.80 4.46 3.85
CA PRO A 114 29.52 5.43 4.90
C PRO A 114 29.13 4.81 6.24
N ALA A 115 28.65 3.56 6.25
CA ALA A 115 28.26 2.87 7.48
C ALA A 115 29.48 2.40 8.32
N LEU A 116 30.63 2.22 7.69
CA LEU A 116 31.87 1.73 8.33
C LEU A 116 32.69 2.84 9.01
N PHE A 117 32.48 4.11 8.66
CA PHE A 117 33.25 5.23 9.20
C PHE A 117 32.37 6.14 10.07
N THR A 118 32.89 6.51 11.25
CA THR A 118 32.28 7.49 12.16
C THR A 118 32.51 8.93 11.67
N THR A 119 32.22 9.20 10.40
CA THR A 119 32.36 10.53 9.81
C THR A 119 31.25 11.46 10.30
N ALA A 120 31.48 12.79 10.25
CA ALA A 120 30.45 13.78 10.52
C ALA A 120 29.19 13.56 9.67
N ARG A 121 29.35 13.13 8.41
CA ARG A 121 28.26 12.78 7.49
C ARG A 121 27.46 11.57 7.99
N ALA A 122 28.11 10.51 8.46
CA ALA A 122 27.45 9.33 9.01
C ALA A 122 26.65 9.68 10.28
N LYS A 123 27.19 10.55 11.13
CA LYS A 123 26.51 11.05 12.34
C LYS A 123 25.26 11.86 11.99
N ALA A 124 25.35 12.77 11.03
CA ALA A 124 24.22 13.55 10.54
C ALA A 124 23.12 12.65 9.92
N MET A 125 23.50 11.64 9.15
CA MET A 125 22.55 10.67 8.58
C MET A 125 21.82 9.85 9.65
N ARG A 126 22.52 9.43 10.72
CA ARG A 126 21.88 8.75 11.85
C ARG A 126 20.89 9.65 12.57
N ALA A 127 21.26 10.90 12.84
CA ALA A 127 20.37 11.88 13.45
C ALA A 127 19.11 12.08 12.60
N ALA A 128 19.25 12.32 11.30
CA ALA A 128 18.12 12.46 10.38
C ALA A 128 17.23 11.18 10.32
N CYS A 129 17.83 9.99 10.49
CA CYS A 129 17.07 8.76 10.59
C CYS A 129 16.23 8.71 11.88
N GLU A 130 16.82 9.07 13.03
CA GLU A 130 16.12 9.09 14.32
C GLU A 130 14.99 10.13 14.34
N ASP A 131 15.22 11.31 13.78
CA ASP A 131 14.20 12.37 13.66
C ASP A 131 13.02 11.84 12.84
N ARG A 132 13.29 11.20 11.69
CA ARG A 132 12.25 10.60 10.85
C ARG A 132 11.52 9.44 11.54
N VAL A 133 12.23 8.58 12.27
CA VAL A 133 11.60 7.51 13.06
C VAL A 133 10.63 8.11 14.07
N SER A 134 11.08 9.13 14.82
CA SER A 134 10.25 9.77 15.85
C SER A 134 9.00 10.41 15.23
N GLU A 135 9.16 11.13 14.12
CA GLU A 135 8.07 11.76 13.39
C GLU A 135 7.03 10.72 12.90
N ILE A 136 7.46 9.64 12.26
CA ILE A 136 6.55 8.59 11.76
C ILE A 136 5.85 7.87 12.91
N LEU A 137 6.55 7.59 14.01
CA LEU A 137 5.94 6.95 15.18
C LEU A 137 4.87 7.85 15.82
N GLU A 138 5.06 9.18 15.82
CA GLU A 138 4.03 10.13 16.26
C GLU A 138 2.82 10.13 15.33
N TRP A 139 3.02 10.15 14.00
CA TRP A 139 1.92 10.11 13.02
C TRP A 139 1.00 8.90 13.21
N LEU A 140 1.58 7.79 13.65
CA LEU A 140 0.92 6.49 13.73
C LEU A 140 0.53 6.09 15.16
N ASP A 141 0.64 6.99 16.14
CA ASP A 141 0.37 6.75 17.57
C ASP A 141 1.21 5.60 18.18
N LEU A 142 2.41 5.35 17.63
CA LEU A 142 3.34 4.32 18.11
C LEU A 142 4.44 4.87 19.02
N ALA A 143 4.52 6.17 19.24
CA ALA A 143 5.60 6.81 20.01
C ALA A 143 5.70 6.27 21.44
N ARG A 144 4.55 6.02 22.11
CA ARG A 144 4.49 5.52 23.49
C ARG A 144 5.01 4.09 23.65
N VAL A 145 5.01 3.31 22.56
CA VAL A 145 5.44 1.90 22.54
C VAL A 145 6.74 1.71 21.78
N ALA A 146 7.45 2.80 21.45
CA ALA A 146 8.64 2.81 20.59
C ALA A 146 9.73 1.84 21.06
N GLU A 147 9.91 1.71 22.36
CA GLU A 147 10.96 0.87 22.97
C GLU A 147 10.46 -0.55 23.33
N LEU A 148 9.17 -0.85 23.12
CA LEU A 148 8.66 -2.20 23.33
C LEU A 148 9.03 -3.11 22.17
N ALA A 149 9.21 -4.40 22.47
CA ALA A 149 9.39 -5.42 21.44
C ALA A 149 8.12 -5.50 20.56
N ALA A 150 8.31 -5.60 19.25
CA ALA A 150 7.18 -5.67 18.32
C ALA A 150 6.25 -6.89 18.56
N SER A 151 6.78 -7.97 19.15
CA SER A 151 6.00 -9.15 19.57
C SER A 151 5.00 -8.87 20.69
N SER A 152 5.22 -7.84 21.51
CA SER A 152 4.32 -7.47 22.63
C SER A 152 3.16 -6.58 22.18
N LEU A 153 3.17 -6.08 20.93
CA LEU A 153 2.12 -5.23 20.41
C LEU A 153 0.85 -6.04 20.09
N PRO A 154 -0.35 -5.46 20.30
CA PRO A 154 -1.58 -5.98 19.72
C PRO A 154 -1.46 -6.10 18.20
N TYR A 155 -2.23 -7.02 17.59
CA TYR A 155 -2.11 -7.31 16.15
C TYR A 155 -2.35 -6.09 15.26
N GLY A 156 -3.33 -5.25 15.60
CA GLY A 156 -3.57 -3.99 14.89
C GLY A 156 -2.37 -3.04 14.92
N ALA A 157 -1.69 -2.91 16.07
CA ALA A 157 -0.49 -2.10 16.20
C ALA A 157 0.71 -2.69 15.42
N GLN A 158 0.80 -4.02 15.30
CA GLN A 158 1.80 -4.66 14.44
C GLN A 158 1.58 -4.33 12.97
N LYS A 159 0.31 -4.27 12.50
CA LYS A 159 -0.03 -3.82 11.14
C LYS A 159 0.34 -2.35 10.92
N THR A 160 0.03 -1.50 11.89
CA THR A 160 0.43 -0.09 11.86
C THR A 160 1.96 0.07 11.83
N LEU A 161 2.70 -0.78 12.55
CA LEU A 161 4.17 -0.83 12.48
C LEU A 161 4.67 -1.21 11.08
N GLY A 162 4.01 -2.15 10.39
CA GLY A 162 4.32 -2.48 8.99
C GLY A 162 4.15 -1.26 8.06
N MET A 163 3.14 -0.43 8.31
CA MET A 163 2.97 0.85 7.61
C MET A 163 4.11 1.82 7.95
N ALA A 164 4.48 1.94 9.24
CA ALA A 164 5.60 2.79 9.68
C ALA A 164 6.89 2.44 8.95
N ILE A 165 7.24 1.16 8.86
CA ILE A 165 8.43 0.69 8.14
C ILE A 165 8.41 1.13 6.68
N SER A 166 7.26 1.03 6.01
CA SER A 166 7.12 1.43 4.60
C SER A 166 7.20 2.95 4.40
N LEU A 167 6.72 3.73 5.36
CA LEU A 167 6.77 5.20 5.36
C LEU A 167 8.18 5.74 5.57
N MET A 168 9.11 4.97 6.16
CA MET A 168 10.51 5.38 6.33
C MET A 168 11.20 5.66 5.00
N ALA A 169 10.74 5.09 3.89
CA ALA A 169 11.21 5.41 2.54
C ALA A 169 10.74 6.80 2.05
N TRP A 170 9.87 7.48 2.78
CA TRP A 170 9.24 8.76 2.43
C TRP A 170 8.55 8.71 1.06
N PRO A 171 7.59 7.80 0.87
CA PRO A 171 6.99 7.57 -0.44
C PRO A 171 6.06 8.72 -0.86
N ARG A 172 5.92 8.92 -2.18
CA ARG A 172 4.84 9.71 -2.77
C ARG A 172 3.55 8.89 -2.89
N LEU A 173 3.70 7.57 -3.07
CA LEU A 173 2.60 6.60 -3.14
C LEU A 173 2.91 5.38 -2.27
N LEU A 174 2.03 5.09 -1.32
CA LEU A 174 2.07 3.90 -0.49
C LEU A 174 0.92 2.96 -0.84
N MET A 175 1.24 1.72 -1.20
CA MET A 175 0.26 0.66 -1.43
C MET A 175 0.07 -0.15 -0.15
N LEU A 176 -1.17 -0.24 0.34
CA LEU A 176 -1.57 -0.98 1.54
C LEU A 176 -2.35 -2.24 1.12
N ASP A 177 -1.82 -3.41 1.45
CA ASP A 177 -2.42 -4.69 1.10
C ASP A 177 -3.09 -5.31 2.33
N GLU A 178 -4.43 -5.36 2.32
CA GLU A 178 -5.30 -5.86 3.39
C GLU A 178 -4.96 -5.27 4.78
N PRO A 179 -4.97 -3.93 4.92
CA PRO A 179 -4.54 -3.28 6.17
C PRO A 179 -5.42 -3.64 7.37
N VAL A 180 -6.69 -4.02 7.15
CA VAL A 180 -7.62 -4.33 8.23
C VAL A 180 -7.99 -5.82 8.33
N ALA A 181 -7.37 -6.69 7.55
CA ALA A 181 -7.63 -8.12 7.64
C ALA A 181 -7.33 -8.67 9.05
N GLY A 182 -8.31 -9.36 9.66
CA GLY A 182 -8.20 -9.95 10.99
C GLY A 182 -8.37 -8.96 12.16
N LEU A 183 -8.75 -7.71 11.90
CA LEU A 183 -9.02 -6.70 12.92
C LEU A 183 -10.51 -6.66 13.30
N SER A 184 -10.79 -6.30 14.55
CA SER A 184 -12.13 -5.89 14.99
C SER A 184 -12.58 -4.59 14.32
N ALA A 185 -13.87 -4.27 14.38
CA ALA A 185 -14.41 -3.04 13.80
C ALA A 185 -13.75 -1.78 14.40
N ALA A 186 -13.52 -1.76 15.71
CA ALA A 186 -12.88 -0.62 16.39
C ALA A 186 -11.41 -0.44 15.96
N GLU A 187 -10.67 -1.53 15.83
CA GLU A 187 -9.28 -1.49 15.32
C GLU A 187 -9.23 -1.05 13.86
N ALA A 188 -10.17 -1.50 13.02
CA ALA A 188 -10.28 -1.09 11.63
C ALA A 188 -10.59 0.41 11.51
N ASP A 189 -11.44 0.96 12.36
CA ASP A 189 -11.72 2.40 12.43
C ASP A 189 -10.46 3.19 12.82
N HIS A 190 -9.68 2.72 13.78
CA HIS A 190 -8.40 3.35 14.15
C HIS A 190 -7.39 3.31 12.99
N VAL A 191 -7.28 2.19 12.27
CA VAL A 191 -6.42 2.08 11.08
C VAL A 191 -6.89 3.02 9.97
N ARG A 192 -8.20 3.15 9.76
CA ARG A 192 -8.77 4.11 8.79
C ARG A 192 -8.33 5.54 9.09
N ASP A 193 -8.45 5.97 10.35
CA ASP A 193 -8.09 7.33 10.74
C ASP A 193 -6.58 7.55 10.65
N THR A 194 -5.79 6.52 10.92
CA THR A 194 -4.34 6.52 10.70
C THR A 194 -3.98 6.70 9.22
N ILE A 195 -4.65 5.97 8.31
CA ILE A 195 -4.44 6.08 6.86
C ILE A 195 -4.79 7.50 6.38
N ARG A 196 -5.87 8.10 6.88
CA ARG A 196 -6.24 9.50 6.57
C ARG A 196 -5.15 10.48 7.00
N ARG A 197 -4.62 10.33 8.21
CA ARG A 197 -3.50 11.17 8.70
C ARG A 197 -2.26 11.06 7.80
N VAL A 198 -1.95 9.88 7.30
CA VAL A 198 -0.86 9.67 6.34
C VAL A 198 -1.13 10.41 5.03
N ARG A 199 -2.37 10.33 4.49
CA ARG A 199 -2.78 11.10 3.32
C ARG A 199 -2.65 12.61 3.54
N ASP A 200 -3.07 13.11 4.69
CA ASP A 200 -3.04 14.54 5.03
C ASP A 200 -1.60 15.08 5.17
N ARG A 201 -0.59 14.20 5.22
CA ARG A 201 0.85 14.51 5.11
C ARG A 201 1.35 14.54 3.65
N GLY A 202 0.45 14.47 2.67
CA GLY A 202 0.76 14.56 1.24
C GLY A 202 1.15 13.22 0.59
N ILE A 203 0.94 12.08 1.28
CA ILE A 203 1.21 10.76 0.73
C ILE A 203 -0.05 10.21 0.09
N SER A 204 0.01 9.90 -1.21
CA SER A 204 -1.07 9.22 -1.90
C SER A 204 -1.12 7.75 -1.50
N LEU A 205 -2.32 7.16 -1.48
CA LEU A 205 -2.49 5.78 -1.05
C LEU A 205 -3.27 4.96 -2.08
N VAL A 206 -2.82 3.71 -2.29
CA VAL A 206 -3.62 2.67 -2.93
C VAL A 206 -3.92 1.62 -1.88
N VAL A 207 -5.18 1.42 -1.56
CA VAL A 207 -5.63 0.47 -0.53
C VAL A 207 -6.31 -0.71 -1.21
N ILE A 208 -5.87 -1.91 -0.89
CA ILE A 208 -6.47 -3.14 -1.37
C ILE A 208 -7.09 -3.84 -0.18
N ASP A 209 -8.39 -4.03 -0.19
CA ASP A 209 -9.09 -4.80 0.85
C ASP A 209 -10.37 -5.41 0.28
N HIS A 210 -10.88 -6.42 0.95
CA HIS A 210 -12.17 -7.03 0.63
C HIS A 210 -13.31 -6.52 1.53
N ASN A 211 -13.00 -5.73 2.55
CA ASN A 211 -13.98 -5.14 3.46
C ASN A 211 -14.64 -3.90 2.82
N MET A 212 -15.79 -4.11 2.18
CA MET A 212 -16.54 -3.06 1.47
C MET A 212 -16.85 -1.85 2.33
N ARG A 213 -17.28 -2.07 3.60
CA ARG A 213 -17.61 -0.98 4.52
C ARG A 213 -16.40 -0.12 4.85
N PHE A 214 -15.26 -0.74 5.10
CA PHE A 214 -14.00 -0.05 5.36
C PHE A 214 -13.60 0.78 4.15
N MET A 215 -13.61 0.17 2.95
CA MET A 215 -13.21 0.81 1.71
C MET A 215 -14.12 1.98 1.34
N ALA A 216 -15.43 1.82 1.51
CA ALA A 216 -16.41 2.88 1.23
C ALA A 216 -16.26 4.11 2.15
N ASN A 217 -15.84 3.89 3.38
CA ASN A 217 -15.61 4.97 4.35
C ASN A 217 -14.21 5.58 4.27
N LEU A 218 -13.30 5.01 3.48
CA LEU A 218 -11.91 5.44 3.41
C LEU A 218 -11.56 6.08 2.06
N CYS A 219 -11.95 5.44 0.95
CA CYS A 219 -11.48 5.78 -0.39
C CYS A 219 -12.31 6.89 -1.04
N GLU A 220 -11.68 7.71 -1.85
CA GLU A 220 -12.35 8.74 -2.68
C GLU A 220 -12.86 8.14 -3.98
N ARG A 221 -12.12 7.20 -4.56
CA ARG A 221 -12.53 6.39 -5.71
C ARG A 221 -12.15 4.93 -5.50
N ILE A 222 -12.93 4.04 -6.10
CA ILE A 222 -12.76 2.60 -5.99
C ILE A 222 -12.80 1.98 -7.39
N LEU A 223 -11.84 1.08 -7.64
CA LEU A 223 -11.81 0.17 -8.78
C LEU A 223 -12.26 -1.21 -8.31
N VAL A 224 -13.26 -1.78 -8.97
CA VAL A 224 -13.68 -3.17 -8.73
C VAL A 224 -13.06 -4.07 -9.78
N VAL A 225 -12.27 -5.04 -9.32
CA VAL A 225 -11.67 -6.06 -10.19
C VAL A 225 -12.46 -7.36 -10.07
N HIS A 226 -12.80 -7.94 -11.21
CA HIS A 226 -13.48 -9.22 -11.30
C HIS A 226 -12.92 -10.02 -12.47
N HIS A 227 -12.50 -11.27 -12.24
CA HIS A 227 -11.86 -12.13 -13.26
C HIS A 227 -10.69 -11.45 -13.99
N GLY A 228 -9.89 -10.67 -13.26
CA GLY A 228 -8.71 -9.98 -13.82
C GLY A 228 -9.00 -8.74 -14.65
N GLN A 229 -10.24 -8.28 -14.70
CA GLN A 229 -10.70 -7.12 -15.47
C GLN A 229 -11.38 -6.09 -14.56
N GLU A 230 -11.49 -4.86 -15.05
CA GLU A 230 -12.33 -3.83 -14.42
C GLU A 230 -13.80 -4.24 -14.58
N LEU A 231 -14.52 -4.26 -13.45
CA LEU A 231 -15.98 -4.46 -13.42
C LEU A 231 -16.73 -3.15 -13.27
N ALA A 232 -16.20 -2.25 -12.43
CA ALA A 232 -16.74 -0.93 -12.17
C ALA A 232 -15.65 -0.02 -11.60
N HIS A 233 -15.81 1.29 -11.79
CA HIS A 233 -14.90 2.30 -11.28
C HIS A 233 -15.67 3.60 -11.01
N GLY A 234 -15.47 4.20 -9.85
CA GLY A 234 -16.15 5.43 -9.48
C GLY A 234 -16.01 5.76 -8.01
N THR A 235 -16.87 6.65 -7.54
CA THR A 235 -17.01 6.94 -6.10
C THR A 235 -17.50 5.69 -5.35
N PRO A 236 -17.26 5.58 -4.04
CA PRO A 236 -17.76 4.46 -3.24
C PRO A 236 -19.26 4.23 -3.42
N GLN A 237 -20.05 5.30 -3.48
CA GLN A 237 -21.51 5.20 -3.63
C GLN A 237 -21.92 4.63 -5.00
N GLU A 238 -21.30 5.10 -6.09
CA GLU A 238 -21.54 4.57 -7.43
C GLU A 238 -21.21 3.08 -7.52
N VAL A 239 -20.07 2.69 -6.97
CA VAL A 239 -19.59 1.32 -6.97
C VAL A 239 -20.50 0.40 -6.15
N LEU A 240 -20.92 0.82 -4.94
CA LEU A 240 -21.75 0.01 -4.06
C LEU A 240 -23.17 -0.20 -4.58
N THR A 241 -23.68 0.72 -5.40
CA THR A 241 -25.02 0.62 -6.02
C THR A 241 -24.98 -0.01 -7.40
N HIS A 242 -23.80 -0.31 -7.95
CA HIS A 242 -23.65 -0.87 -9.28
C HIS A 242 -24.18 -2.30 -9.37
N PRO A 243 -25.17 -2.63 -10.22
CA PRO A 243 -25.80 -3.96 -10.24
C PRO A 243 -24.82 -5.11 -10.44
N ALA A 244 -23.83 -4.97 -11.34
CA ALA A 244 -22.84 -6.00 -11.60
C ALA A 244 -21.91 -6.23 -10.39
N VAL A 245 -21.63 -5.20 -9.59
CA VAL A 245 -20.84 -5.32 -8.35
C VAL A 245 -21.64 -6.09 -7.30
N ILE A 246 -22.92 -5.76 -7.12
CA ILE A 246 -23.82 -6.48 -6.21
C ILE A 246 -23.90 -7.95 -6.61
N GLU A 247 -24.08 -8.26 -7.90
CA GLU A 247 -24.10 -9.64 -8.40
C GLU A 247 -22.79 -10.39 -8.13
N ALA A 248 -21.64 -9.73 -8.36
CA ALA A 248 -20.32 -10.35 -8.17
C ALA A 248 -20.00 -10.70 -6.70
N TYR A 249 -20.57 -9.95 -5.74
CA TYR A 249 -20.34 -10.19 -4.31
C TYR A 249 -21.40 -11.02 -3.62
N LEU A 250 -22.69 -10.84 -3.96
CA LEU A 250 -23.82 -11.49 -3.30
C LEU A 250 -24.37 -12.68 -4.10
N GLY A 251 -23.96 -12.82 -5.37
CA GLY A 251 -24.45 -13.83 -6.30
C GLY A 251 -25.80 -13.48 -6.92
N ARG A 252 -26.13 -14.16 -8.02
CA ARG A 252 -27.32 -13.89 -8.86
C ARG A 252 -28.68 -13.88 -8.15
N LYS A 253 -28.79 -14.50 -6.97
CA LYS A 253 -30.06 -14.59 -6.24
C LYS A 253 -30.55 -13.26 -5.63
N TYR A 254 -29.64 -12.31 -5.37
CA TYR A 254 -29.96 -11.05 -4.69
C TYR A 254 -30.31 -9.88 -5.63
N VAL A 255 -30.11 -10.02 -6.94
CA VAL A 255 -30.41 -8.99 -7.94
C VAL A 255 -31.87 -9.06 -8.45
N ARG A 256 -32.61 -10.11 -8.09
CA ARG A 256 -33.97 -10.37 -8.56
C ARG A 256 -35.07 -10.25 -7.50
N ALA A 257 -34.78 -9.63 -6.36
CA ALA A 257 -35.77 -9.38 -5.30
C ALA A 257 -36.15 -7.90 -5.25
#